data_547ee625489421aadeb25be2889ab80d
#
_entry.id   547ee625489421aadeb25be2889ab80d
#
_cell.length_a   1.000
_cell.length_b   1.000
_cell.length_c   1.000
_cell.angle_alpha   90.00
_cell.angle_beta   90.00
_cell.angle_gamma   90.00
#
_symmetry.space_group_name_H-M   'P 1'
#
loop_
_entity.id
_entity.type
_entity.pdbx_description
1 polymer ?
#
loop_
_entity_poly.entity_id
_entity_poly.type
_entity_poly.pdbx_seq_one_letter_code
_entity_poly.pdbx_strand_id
1 'polypeptide(L)'
;MHGFLQDIAICSIAAWALGVVAHFARQPVILAYLIGGFAVGPNGLALVSSQESIEAISELGLIFLLFMIGLEIDLKKVLSSGRTILATAGTQIIGGSVLGVLVFVAFGERLGGGTWDALYLGLAAALSSTVIIVKVLYDKRELDTLPGRITLGILVLQDLAVILFLAVQPSLNELRIGILALSLLRVGVLVAGMLLISRYVLPHIFRSIARVPELVLVGALAWCFMGGELAHQLHLSREMGALIAGVSLSTFPYALDVTAKVTSLRDFFVTLFFVGLGMTVPLPSWGVLETALVLALFTVVSRFLTTMPPLYAMGQGIRASFLPALNLAQVSEFSLVLMQLGFTAGHVTVETKNATSFAFVILAVLSTFAITNSNRISRPTVRLLKRLGLRDLDQATEAGEGPPARIMLLGFFRTASSLIAELEREKDRHLLETIKVVDFNPVVLRGLTERGIRVQYGDISQRETLVHSEIAQAEVLVSTVPDYLLKGVSNEKLVRQLRSINPKATIIAHAEVLGDIERLYAAGADHVFVPRLIAASELRRVLHAAEGGFLKEKRDEVHHLLNEREEVLG
;
A
#
# COMPACT_ATOMS: atom_id res chain seq x y z
N MET A 1 25.49 -21.55 -24.95
CA MET A 1 25.72 -20.95 -23.61
C MET A 1 26.24 -19.51 -23.66
N HIS A 2 27.16 -19.13 -24.61
CA HIS A 2 27.61 -17.73 -24.71
C HIS A 2 26.50 -16.74 -25.05
N GLY A 3 25.51 -17.14 -25.89
CA GLY A 3 24.39 -16.26 -26.26
C GLY A 3 23.47 -15.90 -25.05
N PHE A 4 23.07 -16.87 -24.24
CA PHE A 4 22.16 -16.63 -23.12
C PHE A 4 22.70 -15.64 -22.07
N LEU A 5 23.99 -15.75 -21.72
CA LEU A 5 24.63 -14.80 -20.81
C LEU A 5 24.72 -13.39 -21.42
N GLN A 6 24.98 -13.30 -22.72
CA GLN A 6 24.99 -12.04 -23.46
C GLN A 6 23.59 -11.41 -23.48
N ASP A 7 22.54 -12.22 -23.69
CA ASP A 7 21.15 -11.76 -23.68
C ASP A 7 20.74 -11.17 -22.32
N ILE A 8 21.09 -11.85 -21.22
CA ILE A 8 20.88 -11.32 -19.85
C ILE A 8 21.63 -10.01 -19.63
N ALA A 9 22.89 -9.90 -20.12
CA ALA A 9 23.67 -8.68 -19.98
C ALA A 9 23.01 -7.51 -20.75
N ILE A 10 22.58 -7.73 -22.00
CA ILE A 10 21.87 -6.72 -22.81
C ILE A 10 20.58 -6.28 -22.10
N CYS A 11 19.77 -7.23 -21.61
CA CYS A 11 18.55 -6.95 -20.87
C CYS A 11 18.82 -6.11 -19.63
N SER A 12 19.85 -6.46 -18.85
CA SER A 12 20.22 -5.73 -17.62
C SER A 12 20.71 -4.31 -17.92
N ILE A 13 21.51 -4.12 -18.97
CA ILE A 13 22.00 -2.80 -19.38
C ILE A 13 20.83 -1.91 -19.85
N ALA A 14 19.93 -2.45 -20.68
CA ALA A 14 18.77 -1.72 -21.16
C ALA A 14 17.83 -1.34 -20.01
N ALA A 15 17.56 -2.26 -19.10
CA ALA A 15 16.75 -2.02 -17.91
C ALA A 15 17.35 -0.92 -17.03
N TRP A 16 18.66 -0.96 -16.78
CA TRP A 16 19.34 0.04 -15.99
C TRP A 16 19.30 1.41 -16.66
N ALA A 17 19.65 1.50 -17.95
CA ALA A 17 19.67 2.76 -18.68
C ALA A 17 18.31 3.45 -18.71
N LEU A 18 17.24 2.70 -19.07
CA LEU A 18 15.89 3.25 -19.09
C LEU A 18 15.29 3.43 -17.70
N GLY A 19 15.70 2.61 -16.71
CA GLY A 19 15.36 2.80 -15.31
C GLY A 19 15.86 4.13 -14.76
N VAL A 20 17.08 4.54 -15.12
CA VAL A 20 17.63 5.87 -14.78
C VAL A 20 16.79 6.98 -15.43
N VAL A 21 16.43 6.84 -16.72
CA VAL A 21 15.56 7.81 -17.39
C VAL A 21 14.19 7.92 -16.70
N ALA A 22 13.57 6.80 -16.37
CA ALA A 22 12.29 6.79 -15.66
C ALA A 22 12.39 7.45 -14.28
N HIS A 23 13.48 7.22 -13.56
CA HIS A 23 13.73 7.86 -12.26
C HIS A 23 13.74 9.39 -12.39
N PHE A 24 14.49 9.95 -13.34
CA PHE A 24 14.49 11.39 -13.60
C PHE A 24 13.14 11.91 -14.09
N ALA A 25 12.42 11.12 -14.89
CA ALA A 25 11.07 11.42 -15.34
C ALA A 25 10.00 11.23 -14.25
N ARG A 26 10.37 10.76 -13.04
CA ARG A 26 9.46 10.42 -11.94
C ARG A 26 8.39 9.42 -12.35
N GLN A 27 8.73 8.48 -13.22
CA GLN A 27 7.86 7.40 -13.66
C GLN A 27 8.20 6.07 -12.96
N PRO A 28 7.26 5.12 -12.87
CA PRO A 28 7.53 3.80 -12.35
C PRO A 28 8.63 3.07 -13.13
N VAL A 29 9.61 2.48 -12.45
CA VAL A 29 10.73 1.77 -13.10
C VAL A 29 10.27 0.53 -13.87
N ILE A 30 9.16 -0.10 -13.49
CA ILE A 30 8.56 -1.23 -14.21
C ILE A 30 8.19 -0.85 -15.66
N LEU A 31 7.71 0.38 -15.87
CA LEU A 31 7.45 0.92 -17.20
C LEU A 31 8.72 0.96 -18.04
N ALA A 32 9.84 1.40 -17.44
CA ALA A 32 11.14 1.43 -18.12
C ALA A 32 11.63 0.02 -18.49
N TYR A 33 11.36 -0.98 -17.66
CA TYR A 33 11.73 -2.37 -17.93
C TYR A 33 10.95 -2.95 -19.10
N LEU A 34 9.64 -2.70 -19.17
CA LEU A 34 8.81 -3.10 -20.31
C LEU A 34 9.27 -2.42 -21.62
N ILE A 35 9.50 -1.10 -21.59
CA ILE A 35 9.99 -0.35 -22.74
C ILE A 35 11.40 -0.82 -23.12
N GLY A 36 12.26 -1.09 -22.14
CA GLY A 36 13.60 -1.63 -22.35
C GLY A 36 13.57 -2.98 -23.04
N GLY A 37 12.70 -3.87 -22.58
CA GLY A 37 12.47 -5.17 -23.21
C GLY A 37 12.00 -5.04 -24.66
N PHE A 38 10.98 -4.21 -24.89
CA PHE A 38 10.52 -3.91 -26.25
C PHE A 38 11.67 -3.38 -27.14
N ALA A 39 12.45 -2.44 -26.62
CA ALA A 39 13.55 -1.82 -27.39
C ALA A 39 14.64 -2.83 -27.78
N VAL A 40 15.04 -3.75 -26.89
CA VAL A 40 16.09 -4.75 -27.19
C VAL A 40 15.56 -6.03 -27.82
N GLY A 41 14.24 -6.26 -27.74
CA GLY A 41 13.57 -7.45 -28.25
C GLY A 41 13.43 -7.51 -29.77
N PRO A 42 12.81 -8.60 -30.27
CA PRO A 42 12.67 -8.86 -31.72
C PRO A 42 11.92 -7.77 -32.50
N ASN A 43 10.98 -7.10 -31.81
CA ASN A 43 10.12 -6.07 -32.40
C ASN A 43 10.74 -4.64 -32.34
N GLY A 44 11.87 -4.48 -31.66
CA GLY A 44 12.63 -3.24 -31.56
C GLY A 44 13.95 -3.31 -32.32
N LEU A 45 15.06 -3.23 -31.59
CA LEU A 45 16.41 -3.26 -32.16
C LEU A 45 16.91 -4.68 -32.50
N ALA A 46 16.16 -5.71 -32.13
CA ALA A 46 16.47 -7.14 -32.32
C ALA A 46 17.87 -7.55 -31.78
N LEU A 47 18.31 -6.92 -30.69
CA LEU A 47 19.56 -7.26 -30.00
C LEU A 47 19.48 -8.60 -29.31
N VAL A 48 18.31 -8.96 -28.81
CA VAL A 48 17.95 -10.26 -28.24
C VAL A 48 16.84 -10.84 -29.11
N SER A 49 17.15 -11.88 -29.86
CA SER A 49 16.22 -12.51 -30.83
C SER A 49 15.99 -13.99 -30.59
N SER A 50 16.72 -14.60 -29.66
CA SER A 50 16.56 -16.01 -29.30
C SER A 50 15.26 -16.19 -28.49
N GLN A 51 14.27 -16.87 -29.08
CA GLN A 51 13.00 -17.19 -28.42
C GLN A 51 13.22 -17.98 -27.12
N GLU A 52 14.16 -18.92 -27.14
CA GLU A 52 14.52 -19.76 -26.00
C GLU A 52 15.09 -18.94 -24.84
N SER A 53 15.95 -17.93 -25.14
CA SER A 53 16.46 -17.00 -24.12
C SER A 53 15.36 -16.12 -23.53
N ILE A 54 14.45 -15.61 -24.37
CA ILE A 54 13.34 -14.74 -23.94
C ILE A 54 12.40 -15.52 -23.00
N GLU A 55 12.05 -16.75 -23.36
CA GLU A 55 11.19 -17.61 -22.55
C GLU A 55 11.86 -17.96 -21.21
N ALA A 56 13.13 -18.39 -21.22
CA ALA A 56 13.86 -18.73 -20.01
C ALA A 56 14.02 -17.53 -19.04
N ILE A 57 14.34 -16.35 -19.56
CA ILE A 57 14.44 -15.12 -18.77
C ILE A 57 13.09 -14.79 -18.13
N SER A 58 12.01 -14.88 -18.89
CA SER A 58 10.66 -14.56 -18.43
C SER A 58 10.18 -15.59 -17.37
N GLU A 59 10.41 -16.88 -17.59
CA GLU A 59 10.01 -17.94 -16.65
C GLU A 59 10.74 -17.83 -15.32
N LEU A 60 12.07 -17.66 -15.34
CA LEU A 60 12.85 -17.46 -14.11
C LEU A 60 12.37 -16.22 -13.35
N GLY A 61 12.20 -15.11 -14.05
CA GLY A 61 11.71 -13.89 -13.46
C GLY A 61 10.33 -14.07 -12.82
N LEU A 62 9.41 -14.79 -13.49
CA LEU A 62 8.06 -15.06 -13.03
C LEU A 62 8.03 -15.92 -11.77
N ILE A 63 8.80 -17.02 -11.72
CA ILE A 63 8.89 -17.91 -10.55
C ILE A 63 9.33 -17.12 -9.32
N PHE A 64 10.41 -16.31 -9.44
CA PHE A 64 10.89 -15.51 -8.33
C PHE A 64 9.96 -14.37 -7.96
N LEU A 65 9.31 -13.74 -8.92
CA LEU A 65 8.30 -12.72 -8.66
C LEU A 65 7.16 -13.30 -7.80
N LEU A 66 6.60 -14.45 -8.19
CA LEU A 66 5.50 -15.09 -7.47
C LEU A 66 5.93 -15.60 -6.08
N PHE A 67 7.13 -16.12 -5.94
CA PHE A 67 7.68 -16.49 -4.64
C PHE A 67 7.75 -15.28 -3.70
N MET A 68 8.23 -14.14 -4.19
CA MET A 68 8.33 -12.90 -3.40
C MET A 68 6.97 -12.34 -3.01
N ILE A 69 6.00 -12.37 -3.92
CA ILE A 69 4.61 -12.00 -3.62
C ILE A 69 4.11 -12.85 -2.46
N GLY A 70 4.34 -14.17 -2.53
CA GLY A 70 3.97 -15.07 -1.44
C GLY A 70 4.60 -14.68 -0.10
N LEU A 71 5.87 -14.27 -0.07
CA LEU A 71 6.57 -13.80 1.12
C LEU A 71 5.99 -12.49 1.71
N GLU A 72 5.47 -11.62 0.87
CA GLU A 72 4.92 -10.33 1.28
C GLU A 72 3.48 -10.42 1.84
N ILE A 73 2.80 -11.55 1.64
CA ILE A 73 1.42 -11.75 2.12
C ILE A 73 1.39 -11.94 3.63
N ASP A 74 0.82 -10.95 4.31
CA ASP A 74 0.56 -10.99 5.75
C ASP A 74 -0.89 -11.39 6.03
N LEU A 75 -1.11 -12.69 6.21
CA LEU A 75 -2.44 -13.24 6.52
C LEU A 75 -3.06 -12.64 7.79
N LYS A 76 -2.24 -12.22 8.77
CA LYS A 76 -2.75 -11.59 9.99
C LYS A 76 -3.35 -10.23 9.70
N LYS A 77 -2.72 -9.43 8.84
CA LYS A 77 -3.26 -8.14 8.40
C LYS A 77 -4.57 -8.31 7.63
N VAL A 78 -4.67 -9.33 6.78
CA VAL A 78 -5.92 -9.67 6.07
C VAL A 78 -7.04 -9.95 7.06
N LEU A 79 -6.81 -10.83 8.03
CA LEU A 79 -7.81 -11.22 9.03
C LEU A 79 -8.17 -10.08 9.99
N SER A 80 -7.27 -9.14 10.24
CA SER A 80 -7.52 -7.95 11.07
C SER A 80 -8.12 -6.78 10.29
N SER A 81 -8.33 -6.91 8.98
CA SER A 81 -8.96 -5.87 8.15
C SER A 81 -10.38 -5.63 8.62
N GLY A 82 -10.72 -4.37 8.90
CA GLY A 82 -12.05 -4.00 9.38
C GLY A 82 -13.15 -4.29 8.36
N ARG A 83 -14.39 -4.40 8.82
CA ARG A 83 -15.59 -4.69 7.99
C ARG A 83 -15.70 -3.78 6.76
N THR A 84 -15.33 -2.51 6.90
CA THR A 84 -15.33 -1.54 5.80
C THR A 84 -14.40 -1.93 4.66
N ILE A 85 -13.18 -2.36 4.97
CA ILE A 85 -12.18 -2.76 3.97
C ILE A 85 -12.61 -4.07 3.30
N LEU A 86 -13.04 -5.07 4.08
CA LEU A 86 -13.48 -6.37 3.54
C LEU A 86 -14.69 -6.22 2.61
N ALA A 87 -15.71 -5.46 3.02
CA ALA A 87 -16.90 -5.25 2.19
C ALA A 87 -16.56 -4.46 0.92
N THR A 88 -15.73 -3.41 1.01
CA THR A 88 -15.35 -2.61 -0.16
C THR A 88 -14.48 -3.41 -1.12
N ALA A 89 -13.51 -4.17 -0.62
CA ALA A 89 -12.66 -5.02 -1.46
C ALA A 89 -13.49 -6.12 -2.14
N GLY A 90 -14.40 -6.78 -1.42
CA GLY A 90 -15.32 -7.76 -2.00
C GLY A 90 -16.17 -7.17 -3.11
N THR A 91 -16.80 -6.02 -2.88
CA THR A 91 -17.59 -5.31 -3.90
C THR A 91 -16.73 -4.89 -5.09
N GLN A 92 -15.52 -4.41 -4.84
CA GLN A 92 -14.62 -3.93 -5.88
C GLN A 92 -14.07 -5.10 -6.72
N ILE A 93 -13.61 -6.19 -6.11
CA ILE A 93 -13.04 -7.33 -6.83
C ILE A 93 -14.14 -8.06 -7.60
N ILE A 94 -15.20 -8.49 -6.91
CA ILE A 94 -16.28 -9.28 -7.54
C ILE A 94 -17.07 -8.39 -8.50
N GLY A 95 -17.51 -7.22 -8.06
CA GLY A 95 -18.28 -6.29 -8.89
C GLY A 95 -17.48 -5.79 -10.10
N GLY A 96 -16.18 -5.44 -9.90
CA GLY A 96 -15.30 -5.03 -10.98
C GLY A 96 -15.06 -6.14 -11.99
N SER A 97 -14.83 -7.38 -11.55
CA SER A 97 -14.65 -8.53 -12.44
C SER A 97 -15.93 -8.85 -13.23
N VAL A 98 -17.07 -8.92 -12.55
CA VAL A 98 -18.37 -9.22 -13.21
C VAL A 98 -18.75 -8.14 -14.22
N LEU A 99 -18.65 -6.86 -13.83
CA LEU A 99 -18.88 -5.75 -14.76
C LEU A 99 -17.91 -5.79 -15.93
N GLY A 100 -16.63 -6.15 -15.68
CA GLY A 100 -15.63 -6.30 -16.74
C GLY A 100 -16.00 -7.40 -17.71
N VAL A 101 -16.34 -8.59 -17.22
CA VAL A 101 -16.81 -9.69 -18.08
C VAL A 101 -18.00 -9.24 -18.94
N LEU A 102 -19.01 -8.60 -18.36
CA LEU A 102 -20.19 -8.13 -19.10
C LEU A 102 -19.81 -7.11 -20.20
N VAL A 103 -18.94 -6.15 -19.87
CA VAL A 103 -18.47 -5.14 -20.82
C VAL A 103 -17.67 -5.79 -21.94
N PHE A 104 -16.67 -6.63 -21.63
CA PHE A 104 -15.83 -7.22 -22.66
C PHE A 104 -16.56 -8.23 -23.54
N VAL A 105 -17.52 -9.00 -23.00
CA VAL A 105 -18.43 -9.83 -23.82
C VAL A 105 -19.26 -8.95 -24.76
N ALA A 106 -19.76 -7.80 -24.30
CA ALA A 106 -20.50 -6.85 -25.15
C ALA A 106 -19.62 -6.22 -26.23
N PHE A 107 -18.31 -6.11 -26.01
CA PHE A 107 -17.33 -5.69 -27.02
C PHE A 107 -16.86 -6.84 -27.93
N GLY A 108 -17.38 -8.06 -27.76
CA GLY A 108 -17.12 -9.20 -28.64
C GLY A 108 -15.98 -10.13 -28.18
N GLU A 109 -15.43 -9.90 -26.96
CA GLU A 109 -14.43 -10.80 -26.39
C GLU A 109 -15.03 -12.12 -25.96
N ARG A 110 -14.27 -13.20 -26.09
CA ARG A 110 -14.78 -14.56 -25.87
C ARG A 110 -14.86 -14.92 -24.38
N LEU A 111 -15.92 -15.62 -24.02
CA LEU A 111 -16.13 -16.22 -22.69
C LEU A 111 -16.45 -17.70 -22.86
N GLY A 112 -15.43 -18.53 -22.96
CA GLY A 112 -15.54 -19.97 -23.27
C GLY A 112 -15.41 -20.31 -24.76
N GLY A 113 -15.60 -21.57 -25.13
CA GLY A 113 -15.44 -22.02 -26.52
C GLY A 113 -13.97 -22.07 -26.99
N GLY A 114 -13.03 -22.20 -26.08
CA GLY A 114 -11.58 -22.30 -26.35
C GLY A 114 -10.76 -21.19 -25.70
N THR A 115 -11.35 -20.00 -25.49
CA THR A 115 -10.65 -18.89 -24.81
C THR A 115 -11.54 -18.21 -23.78
N TRP A 116 -10.94 -17.59 -22.77
CA TRP A 116 -11.58 -16.93 -21.64
C TRP A 116 -11.21 -15.43 -21.60
N ASP A 117 -10.97 -14.81 -22.75
CA ASP A 117 -10.46 -13.44 -22.89
C ASP A 117 -11.24 -12.43 -22.04
N ALA A 118 -12.57 -12.44 -22.12
CA ALA A 118 -13.43 -11.54 -21.35
C ALA A 118 -13.28 -11.74 -19.83
N LEU A 119 -13.12 -12.99 -19.35
CA LEU A 119 -12.90 -13.27 -17.94
C LEU A 119 -11.57 -12.70 -17.46
N TYR A 120 -10.51 -12.92 -18.21
CA TYR A 120 -9.18 -12.43 -17.88
C TYR A 120 -9.09 -10.90 -17.94
N LEU A 121 -9.73 -10.26 -18.93
CA LEU A 121 -9.82 -8.79 -19.00
C LEU A 121 -10.60 -8.21 -17.81
N GLY A 122 -11.71 -8.84 -17.44
CA GLY A 122 -12.49 -8.44 -16.27
C GLY A 122 -11.71 -8.55 -14.97
N LEU A 123 -10.98 -9.64 -14.78
CA LEU A 123 -10.10 -9.84 -13.63
C LEU A 123 -8.93 -8.86 -13.66
N ALA A 124 -8.25 -8.70 -14.80
CA ALA A 124 -7.15 -7.76 -14.95
C ALA A 124 -7.56 -6.33 -14.62
N ALA A 125 -8.75 -5.92 -15.08
CA ALA A 125 -9.34 -4.64 -14.73
C ALA A 125 -9.68 -4.52 -13.22
N ALA A 126 -9.94 -5.61 -12.52
CA ALA A 126 -10.27 -5.59 -11.09
C ALA A 126 -9.04 -5.49 -10.18
N LEU A 127 -7.83 -5.69 -10.70
CA LEU A 127 -6.57 -5.64 -9.94
C LEU A 127 -5.87 -4.29 -10.11
N SER A 128 -5.20 -3.83 -9.04
CA SER A 128 -4.48 -2.55 -9.04
C SER A 128 -3.03 -2.78 -8.60
N SER A 129 -2.09 -1.96 -9.13
CA SER A 129 -0.66 -2.10 -8.84
C SER A 129 -0.34 -1.71 -7.39
N THR A 130 0.09 -2.68 -6.61
CA THR A 130 0.53 -2.47 -5.23
C THR A 130 1.82 -1.64 -5.20
N VAL A 131 2.79 -1.95 -6.06
CA VAL A 131 4.10 -1.30 -6.08
C VAL A 131 3.99 0.20 -6.42
N ILE A 132 3.23 0.55 -7.45
CA ILE A 132 3.07 1.95 -7.88
C ILE A 132 2.34 2.76 -6.79
N ILE A 133 1.22 2.22 -6.29
CA ILE A 133 0.38 2.93 -5.31
C ILE A 133 1.13 3.15 -4.00
N VAL A 134 1.72 2.08 -3.45
CA VAL A 134 2.46 2.16 -2.17
C VAL A 134 3.60 3.16 -2.28
N LYS A 135 4.37 3.12 -3.37
CA LYS A 135 5.48 4.06 -3.59
C LYS A 135 4.99 5.50 -3.65
N VAL A 136 3.97 5.80 -4.45
CA VAL A 136 3.47 7.18 -4.60
C VAL A 136 2.84 7.68 -3.30
N LEU A 137 2.08 6.83 -2.59
CA LEU A 137 1.52 7.18 -1.28
C LEU A 137 2.60 7.36 -0.21
N TYR A 138 3.68 6.56 -0.26
CA TYR A 138 4.84 6.71 0.62
C TYR A 138 5.55 8.05 0.37
N ASP A 139 5.85 8.37 -0.88
CA ASP A 139 6.49 9.63 -1.28
C ASP A 139 5.64 10.86 -0.89
N LYS A 140 4.32 10.72 -0.95
CA LYS A 140 3.35 11.72 -0.47
C LYS A 140 3.13 11.68 1.05
N ARG A 141 3.67 10.71 1.77
CA ARG A 141 3.41 10.46 3.20
C ARG A 141 1.92 10.31 3.52
N GLU A 142 1.16 9.65 2.64
CA GLU A 142 -0.29 9.45 2.78
C GLU A 142 -0.68 8.00 3.15
N LEU A 143 0.28 7.11 3.40
CA LEU A 143 0.02 5.70 3.75
C LEU A 143 -0.86 5.54 5.01
N ASP A 144 -0.58 6.34 6.05
CA ASP A 144 -1.27 6.25 7.33
C ASP A 144 -2.59 7.02 7.39
N THR A 145 -2.92 7.77 6.32
CA THR A 145 -4.23 8.45 6.23
C THR A 145 -5.36 7.43 6.10
N LEU A 146 -6.59 7.84 6.45
CA LEU A 146 -7.76 6.96 6.26
C LEU A 146 -7.88 6.47 4.81
N PRO A 147 -7.82 7.32 3.75
CA PRO A 147 -7.82 6.84 2.38
C PRO A 147 -6.64 5.92 2.04
N GLY A 148 -5.44 6.23 2.57
CA GLY A 148 -4.24 5.40 2.37
C GLY A 148 -4.41 4.00 2.96
N ARG A 149 -4.86 3.89 4.21
CA ARG A 149 -5.11 2.60 4.87
C ARG A 149 -6.21 1.79 4.20
N ILE A 150 -7.30 2.43 3.75
CA ILE A 150 -8.35 1.76 2.97
C ILE A 150 -7.77 1.23 1.66
N THR A 151 -7.02 2.06 0.93
CA THR A 151 -6.36 1.67 -0.32
C THR A 151 -5.45 0.46 -0.11
N LEU A 152 -4.56 0.50 0.90
CA LEU A 152 -3.65 -0.60 1.22
C LEU A 152 -4.40 -1.89 1.60
N GLY A 153 -5.47 -1.77 2.39
CA GLY A 153 -6.28 -2.94 2.77
C GLY A 153 -6.95 -3.60 1.58
N ILE A 154 -7.46 -2.81 0.61
CA ILE A 154 -8.05 -3.33 -0.63
C ILE A 154 -6.98 -4.02 -1.49
N LEU A 155 -5.79 -3.42 -1.64
CA LEU A 155 -4.68 -4.01 -2.41
C LEU A 155 -4.29 -5.39 -1.89
N VAL A 156 -4.13 -5.54 -0.57
CA VAL A 156 -3.79 -6.85 0.04
C VAL A 156 -4.87 -7.91 -0.26
N LEU A 157 -6.15 -7.51 -0.26
CA LEU A 157 -7.25 -8.43 -0.60
C LEU A 157 -7.31 -8.73 -2.10
N GLN A 158 -6.94 -7.80 -2.98
CA GLN A 158 -6.78 -8.05 -4.41
C GLN A 158 -5.68 -9.08 -4.67
N ASP A 159 -4.53 -8.95 -4.02
CA ASP A 159 -3.42 -9.90 -4.16
C ASP A 159 -3.84 -11.31 -3.72
N LEU A 160 -4.61 -11.42 -2.62
CA LEU A 160 -5.18 -12.71 -2.19
C LEU A 160 -6.17 -13.27 -3.22
N ALA A 161 -6.99 -12.42 -3.83
CA ALA A 161 -7.95 -12.85 -4.86
C ALA A 161 -7.25 -13.40 -6.12
N VAL A 162 -6.11 -12.80 -6.52
CA VAL A 162 -5.28 -13.32 -7.62
C VAL A 162 -4.81 -14.74 -7.31
N ILE A 163 -4.32 -14.99 -6.10
CA ILE A 163 -3.86 -16.32 -5.69
C ILE A 163 -4.98 -17.34 -5.78
N LEU A 164 -6.17 -16.99 -5.29
CA LEU A 164 -7.34 -17.85 -5.35
C LEU A 164 -7.74 -18.14 -6.81
N PHE A 165 -7.66 -17.14 -7.68
CA PHE A 165 -7.93 -17.36 -9.11
C PHE A 165 -6.88 -18.26 -9.76
N LEU A 166 -5.59 -18.04 -9.51
CA LEU A 166 -4.50 -18.88 -10.03
C LEU A 166 -4.64 -20.34 -9.60
N ALA A 167 -5.19 -20.59 -8.42
CA ALA A 167 -5.48 -21.94 -7.93
C ALA A 167 -6.57 -22.65 -8.75
N VAL A 168 -7.53 -21.92 -9.33
CA VAL A 168 -8.64 -22.45 -10.13
C VAL A 168 -8.33 -22.44 -11.63
N GLN A 169 -7.43 -21.56 -12.06
CA GLN A 169 -7.08 -21.32 -13.47
C GLN A 169 -6.81 -22.60 -14.30
N PRO A 170 -6.03 -23.60 -13.83
CA PRO A 170 -5.76 -24.80 -14.63
C PRO A 170 -7.01 -25.61 -14.99
N SER A 171 -8.09 -25.45 -14.24
CA SER A 171 -9.34 -26.20 -14.39
C SER A 171 -10.40 -25.49 -15.24
N LEU A 172 -10.11 -24.29 -15.78
CA LEU A 172 -11.09 -23.50 -16.52
C LEU A 172 -11.59 -24.18 -17.80
N ASN A 173 -10.75 -24.95 -18.49
CA ASN A 173 -11.13 -25.64 -19.72
C ASN A 173 -11.98 -26.90 -19.47
N GLU A 174 -11.95 -27.43 -18.24
CA GLU A 174 -12.68 -28.63 -17.86
C GLU A 174 -13.55 -28.36 -16.62
N LEU A 175 -14.61 -27.55 -16.77
CA LEU A 175 -15.54 -27.18 -15.70
C LEU A 175 -16.42 -28.37 -15.21
N ARG A 176 -15.82 -29.55 -15.02
CA ARG A 176 -16.47 -30.66 -14.35
C ARG A 176 -16.23 -30.57 -12.85
N ILE A 177 -17.31 -30.62 -12.07
CA ILE A 177 -17.25 -30.48 -10.60
C ILE A 177 -16.19 -31.41 -9.97
N GLY A 178 -16.05 -32.64 -10.50
CA GLY A 178 -15.05 -33.60 -10.01
C GLY A 178 -13.60 -33.15 -10.28
N ILE A 179 -13.31 -32.55 -11.45
CA ILE A 179 -11.97 -32.08 -11.82
C ILE A 179 -11.63 -30.84 -11.00
N LEU A 180 -12.59 -29.93 -10.84
CA LEU A 180 -12.43 -28.73 -10.00
C LEU A 180 -12.16 -29.12 -8.54
N ALA A 181 -12.93 -30.07 -7.99
CA ALA A 181 -12.72 -30.58 -6.63
C ALA A 181 -11.35 -31.23 -6.47
N LEU A 182 -10.89 -32.00 -7.47
CA LEU A 182 -9.57 -32.64 -7.46
C LEU A 182 -8.45 -31.58 -7.53
N SER A 183 -8.59 -30.55 -8.35
CA SER A 183 -7.61 -29.45 -8.44
C SER A 183 -7.52 -28.68 -7.13
N LEU A 184 -8.65 -28.32 -6.52
CA LEU A 184 -8.69 -27.70 -5.19
C LEU A 184 -8.09 -28.60 -4.10
N LEU A 185 -8.33 -29.91 -4.17
CA LEU A 185 -7.71 -30.88 -3.26
C LEU A 185 -6.18 -30.90 -3.42
N ARG A 186 -5.67 -30.92 -4.65
CA ARG A 186 -4.21 -30.89 -4.93
C ARG A 186 -3.57 -29.61 -4.41
N VAL A 187 -4.19 -28.46 -4.64
CA VAL A 187 -3.75 -27.17 -4.07
C VAL A 187 -3.77 -27.21 -2.55
N GLY A 188 -4.86 -27.73 -1.96
CA GLY A 188 -4.98 -27.88 -0.51
C GLY A 188 -3.89 -28.76 0.09
N VAL A 189 -3.57 -29.89 -0.57
CA VAL A 189 -2.48 -30.80 -0.17
C VAL A 189 -1.13 -30.10 -0.25
N LEU A 190 -0.86 -29.37 -1.34
CA LEU A 190 0.39 -28.62 -1.51
C LEU A 190 0.53 -27.54 -0.43
N VAL A 191 -0.51 -26.72 -0.23
CA VAL A 191 -0.53 -25.67 0.80
C VAL A 191 -0.33 -26.26 2.20
N ALA A 192 -1.09 -27.30 2.56
CA ALA A 192 -0.97 -27.95 3.86
C ALA A 192 0.41 -28.56 4.06
N GLY A 193 0.95 -29.27 3.07
CA GLY A 193 2.30 -29.84 3.11
C GLY A 193 3.37 -28.78 3.30
N MET A 194 3.35 -27.73 2.48
CA MET A 194 4.32 -26.62 2.57
C MET A 194 4.23 -25.89 3.90
N LEU A 195 3.01 -25.61 4.41
CA LEU A 195 2.82 -24.97 5.72
C LEU A 195 3.27 -25.86 6.87
N LEU A 196 3.01 -27.17 6.83
CA LEU A 196 3.48 -28.11 7.85
C LEU A 196 5.00 -28.17 7.90
N ILE A 197 5.66 -28.32 6.75
CA ILE A 197 7.13 -28.34 6.69
C ILE A 197 7.71 -26.99 7.14
N SER A 198 7.13 -25.86 6.68
CA SER A 198 7.53 -24.52 7.10
C SER A 198 7.38 -24.30 8.61
N ARG A 199 6.35 -24.87 9.22
CA ARG A 199 6.09 -24.70 10.65
C ARG A 199 6.97 -25.58 11.54
N TYR A 200 7.23 -26.82 11.13
CA TYR A 200 7.88 -27.83 11.99
C TYR A 200 9.32 -28.16 11.61
N VAL A 201 9.66 -28.16 10.33
CA VAL A 201 11.00 -28.56 9.85
C VAL A 201 11.91 -27.36 9.62
N LEU A 202 11.45 -26.37 8.86
CA LEU A 202 12.26 -25.19 8.53
C LEU A 202 12.79 -24.41 9.73
N PRO A 203 12.08 -24.24 10.87
CA PRO A 203 12.62 -23.54 12.02
C PRO A 203 13.89 -24.17 12.58
N HIS A 204 13.98 -25.50 12.56
CA HIS A 204 15.16 -26.22 13.05
C HIS A 204 16.36 -26.00 12.12
N ILE A 205 16.12 -26.05 10.79
CA ILE A 205 17.16 -25.82 9.78
C ILE A 205 17.63 -24.36 9.83
N PHE A 206 16.71 -23.41 9.73
CA PHE A 206 17.05 -21.99 9.66
C PHE A 206 17.69 -21.47 10.95
N ARG A 207 17.30 -22.00 12.12
CA ARG A 207 17.92 -21.66 13.39
C ARG A 207 19.41 -22.02 13.42
N SER A 208 19.81 -23.13 12.79
CA SER A 208 21.20 -23.56 12.72
C SER A 208 22.04 -22.73 11.73
N ILE A 209 21.40 -22.23 10.65
CA ILE A 209 22.08 -21.47 9.58
C ILE A 209 21.87 -19.95 9.68
N ALA A 210 21.07 -19.45 10.63
CA ALA A 210 20.70 -18.04 10.76
C ALA A 210 21.90 -17.08 10.84
N ARG A 211 23.05 -17.57 11.33
CA ARG A 211 24.29 -16.80 11.43
C ARG A 211 25.08 -16.69 10.12
N VAL A 212 24.67 -17.43 9.08
CA VAL A 212 25.33 -17.46 7.77
C VAL A 212 24.34 -16.96 6.72
N PRO A 213 24.39 -15.65 6.39
CA PRO A 213 23.40 -15.02 5.50
C PRO A 213 23.26 -15.69 4.14
N GLU A 214 24.36 -16.22 3.60
CA GLU A 214 24.39 -16.90 2.31
C GLU A 214 23.56 -18.19 2.34
N LEU A 215 23.64 -18.97 3.43
CA LEU A 215 22.86 -20.20 3.59
C LEU A 215 21.37 -19.91 3.77
N VAL A 216 21.01 -18.80 4.41
CA VAL A 216 19.61 -18.36 4.52
C VAL A 216 19.03 -18.06 3.12
N LEU A 217 19.80 -17.33 2.30
CA LEU A 217 19.41 -17.02 0.93
C LEU A 217 19.26 -18.27 0.07
N VAL A 218 20.30 -19.12 0.03
CA VAL A 218 20.29 -20.37 -0.73
C VAL A 218 19.17 -21.30 -0.25
N GLY A 219 18.94 -21.35 1.06
CA GLY A 219 17.83 -22.13 1.65
C GLY A 219 16.45 -21.63 1.21
N ALA A 220 16.24 -20.31 1.14
CA ALA A 220 15.00 -19.74 0.65
C ALA A 220 14.76 -20.04 -0.85
N LEU A 221 15.82 -19.95 -1.67
CA LEU A 221 15.75 -20.30 -3.09
C LEU A 221 15.49 -21.80 -3.30
N ALA A 222 16.17 -22.65 -2.53
CA ALA A 222 15.93 -24.10 -2.56
C ALA A 222 14.48 -24.45 -2.19
N TRP A 223 13.92 -23.73 -1.20
CA TRP A 223 12.52 -23.87 -0.81
C TRP A 223 11.56 -23.43 -1.93
N CYS A 224 11.86 -22.31 -2.62
CA CYS A 224 11.11 -21.84 -3.79
C CYS A 224 11.07 -22.92 -4.89
N PHE A 225 12.22 -23.42 -5.30
CA PHE A 225 12.31 -24.45 -6.34
C PHE A 225 11.68 -25.77 -5.92
N MET A 226 11.81 -26.18 -4.66
CA MET A 226 11.16 -27.38 -4.13
C MET A 226 9.64 -27.25 -4.19
N GLY A 227 9.10 -26.07 -3.83
CA GLY A 227 7.67 -25.79 -3.97
C GLY A 227 7.19 -25.88 -5.42
N GLY A 228 7.96 -25.32 -6.36
CA GLY A 228 7.68 -25.42 -7.80
C GLY A 228 7.68 -26.85 -8.30
N GLU A 229 8.67 -27.66 -7.89
CA GLU A 229 8.77 -29.05 -8.32
C GLU A 229 7.68 -29.93 -7.70
N LEU A 230 7.34 -29.75 -6.42
CA LEU A 230 6.22 -30.42 -5.77
C LEU A 230 4.88 -30.08 -6.44
N ALA A 231 4.68 -28.83 -6.82
CA ALA A 231 3.50 -28.41 -7.57
C ALA A 231 3.43 -29.13 -8.92
N HIS A 232 4.54 -29.19 -9.65
CA HIS A 232 4.61 -29.88 -10.93
C HIS A 232 4.25 -31.39 -10.82
N GLN A 233 4.74 -32.07 -9.80
CA GLN A 233 4.39 -33.47 -9.52
C GLN A 233 2.90 -33.66 -9.18
N LEU A 234 2.25 -32.62 -8.63
CA LEU A 234 0.81 -32.60 -8.40
C LEU A 234 -0.01 -32.14 -9.62
N HIS A 235 0.62 -32.00 -10.80
CA HIS A 235 0.01 -31.45 -12.02
C HIS A 235 -0.52 -30.02 -11.84
N LEU A 236 0.19 -29.22 -11.05
CA LEU A 236 -0.01 -27.79 -10.89
C LEU A 236 1.14 -27.03 -11.55
N SER A 237 1.01 -25.72 -11.75
CA SER A 237 2.09 -24.94 -12.33
C SER A 237 3.24 -24.71 -11.33
N ARG A 238 4.48 -24.61 -11.82
CA ARG A 238 5.67 -24.32 -11.01
C ARG A 238 5.58 -22.97 -10.33
N GLU A 239 5.00 -22.02 -11.03
CA GLU A 239 4.78 -20.65 -10.56
C GLU A 239 3.85 -20.62 -9.34
N MET A 240 2.78 -21.41 -9.36
CA MET A 240 1.89 -21.57 -8.21
C MET A 240 2.61 -22.21 -7.03
N GLY A 241 3.47 -23.21 -7.30
CA GLY A 241 4.32 -23.83 -6.28
C GLY A 241 5.26 -22.82 -5.61
N ALA A 242 5.89 -21.95 -6.40
CA ALA A 242 6.75 -20.88 -5.91
C ALA A 242 5.97 -19.87 -5.05
N LEU A 243 4.78 -19.48 -5.48
CA LEU A 243 3.88 -18.60 -4.71
C LEU A 243 3.53 -19.21 -3.34
N ILE A 244 3.12 -20.49 -3.33
CA ILE A 244 2.76 -21.20 -2.08
C ILE A 244 3.99 -21.37 -1.18
N ALA A 245 5.17 -21.61 -1.75
CA ALA A 245 6.42 -21.63 -1.01
C ALA A 245 6.67 -20.29 -0.30
N GLY A 246 6.46 -19.17 -0.99
CA GLY A 246 6.54 -17.82 -0.44
C GLY A 246 5.55 -17.61 0.71
N VAL A 247 4.26 -17.90 0.48
CA VAL A 247 3.20 -17.80 1.53
C VAL A 247 3.54 -18.66 2.75
N SER A 248 4.10 -19.83 2.56
CA SER A 248 4.49 -20.71 3.68
C SER A 248 5.63 -20.13 4.52
N LEU A 249 6.56 -19.39 3.90
CA LEU A 249 7.63 -18.69 4.59
C LEU A 249 7.20 -17.37 5.23
N SER A 250 6.16 -16.69 4.71
CA SER A 250 5.66 -15.44 5.32
C SER A 250 5.13 -15.63 6.75
N THR A 251 4.67 -16.84 7.07
CA THR A 251 4.17 -17.22 8.41
C THR A 251 5.29 -17.71 9.35
N PHE A 252 6.52 -17.76 8.88
CA PHE A 252 7.68 -18.33 9.57
C PHE A 252 8.30 -17.34 10.56
N PRO A 253 8.85 -17.78 11.73
CA PRO A 253 9.42 -16.87 12.74
C PRO A 253 10.57 -15.98 12.25
N TYR A 254 11.32 -16.42 11.24
CA TYR A 254 12.45 -15.68 10.64
C TYR A 254 12.09 -15.04 9.28
N ALA A 255 10.80 -14.88 8.98
CA ALA A 255 10.32 -14.33 7.70
C ALA A 255 10.96 -12.99 7.35
N LEU A 256 11.12 -12.08 8.32
CA LEU A 256 11.74 -10.77 8.12
C LEU A 256 13.19 -10.88 7.66
N ASP A 257 13.98 -11.78 8.28
CA ASP A 257 15.38 -12.00 7.92
C ASP A 257 15.52 -12.60 6.52
N VAL A 258 14.65 -13.59 6.19
CA VAL A 258 14.59 -14.19 4.86
C VAL A 258 14.22 -13.14 3.82
N THR A 259 13.13 -12.39 4.05
CA THR A 259 12.66 -11.34 3.14
C THR A 259 13.73 -10.29 2.88
N ALA A 260 14.40 -9.80 3.93
CA ALA A 260 15.48 -8.80 3.79
C ALA A 260 16.65 -9.30 2.92
N LYS A 261 16.98 -10.61 2.97
CA LYS A 261 18.05 -11.20 2.15
C LYS A 261 17.65 -11.45 0.71
N VAL A 262 16.40 -11.89 0.50
CA VAL A 262 15.88 -12.25 -0.83
C VAL A 262 15.46 -11.01 -1.64
N THR A 263 15.16 -9.88 -0.97
CA THR A 263 14.67 -8.64 -1.62
C THR A 263 15.60 -8.14 -2.72
N SER A 264 16.93 -8.17 -2.52
CA SER A 264 17.88 -7.71 -3.55
C SER A 264 17.86 -8.58 -4.80
N LEU A 265 17.66 -9.89 -4.64
CA LEU A 265 17.50 -10.81 -5.78
C LEU A 265 16.14 -10.64 -6.44
N ARG A 266 15.09 -10.38 -5.68
CA ARG A 266 13.77 -10.07 -6.20
C ARG A 266 13.85 -8.99 -7.28
N ASP A 267 14.46 -7.86 -6.95
CA ASP A 267 14.50 -6.69 -7.82
C ASP A 267 15.19 -7.02 -9.16
N PHE A 268 16.22 -7.87 -9.13
CA PHE A 268 16.88 -8.37 -10.34
C PHE A 268 15.94 -9.27 -11.17
N PHE A 269 15.31 -10.27 -10.55
CA PHE A 269 14.44 -11.19 -11.29
C PHE A 269 13.14 -10.54 -11.75
N VAL A 270 12.57 -9.63 -10.98
CA VAL A 270 11.44 -8.79 -11.38
C VAL A 270 11.81 -7.95 -12.62
N THR A 271 13.01 -7.38 -12.64
CA THR A 271 13.52 -6.66 -13.80
C THR A 271 13.59 -7.56 -15.02
N LEU A 272 14.18 -8.77 -14.89
CA LEU A 272 14.27 -9.72 -15.98
C LEU A 272 12.89 -10.15 -16.50
N PHE A 273 11.93 -10.41 -15.60
CA PHE A 273 10.56 -10.74 -15.99
C PHE A 273 9.92 -9.64 -16.84
N PHE A 274 9.96 -8.38 -16.38
CA PHE A 274 9.33 -7.29 -17.13
C PHE A 274 10.06 -6.96 -18.42
N VAL A 275 11.37 -7.11 -18.47
CA VAL A 275 12.14 -6.99 -19.73
C VAL A 275 11.76 -8.14 -20.67
N GLY A 276 11.72 -9.39 -20.18
CA GLY A 276 11.27 -10.55 -20.95
C GLY A 276 9.86 -10.36 -21.51
N LEU A 277 8.93 -9.92 -20.66
CA LEU A 277 7.57 -9.60 -21.09
C LEU A 277 7.57 -8.49 -22.16
N GLY A 278 8.36 -7.43 -21.97
CA GLY A 278 8.50 -6.34 -22.94
C GLY A 278 9.01 -6.81 -24.30
N MET A 279 9.95 -7.78 -24.32
CA MET A 279 10.47 -8.36 -25.58
C MET A 279 9.39 -9.10 -26.39
N THR A 280 8.36 -9.63 -25.72
CA THR A 280 7.26 -10.34 -26.39
C THR A 280 6.17 -9.41 -26.93
N VAL A 281 6.15 -8.14 -26.54
CA VAL A 281 5.13 -7.16 -26.98
C VAL A 281 5.39 -6.76 -28.45
N PRO A 282 4.44 -6.98 -29.39
CA PRO A 282 4.60 -6.53 -30.77
C PRO A 282 4.30 -5.04 -30.92
N LEU A 283 4.55 -4.51 -32.13
CA LEU A 283 4.02 -3.20 -32.50
C LEU A 283 2.48 -3.21 -32.42
N PRO A 284 1.85 -2.18 -31.85
CA PRO A 284 0.41 -2.18 -31.64
C PRO A 284 -0.37 -2.15 -32.96
N SER A 285 -1.28 -3.09 -33.15
CA SER A 285 -2.32 -2.98 -34.16
C SER A 285 -3.46 -2.10 -33.65
N TRP A 286 -4.29 -1.56 -34.54
CA TRP A 286 -5.44 -0.73 -34.15
C TRP A 286 -6.42 -1.48 -33.23
N GLY A 287 -6.69 -2.78 -33.50
CA GLY A 287 -7.57 -3.59 -32.65
C GLY A 287 -7.01 -3.78 -31.24
N VAL A 288 -5.70 -4.07 -31.12
CA VAL A 288 -5.03 -4.19 -29.80
C VAL A 288 -5.08 -2.87 -29.05
N LEU A 289 -4.87 -1.74 -29.73
CA LEU A 289 -4.92 -0.42 -29.09
C LEU A 289 -6.34 -0.04 -28.66
N GLU A 290 -7.36 -0.38 -29.45
CA GLU A 290 -8.77 -0.19 -29.10
C GLU A 290 -9.13 -0.97 -27.84
N THR A 291 -8.85 -2.27 -27.79
CA THR A 291 -9.06 -3.09 -26.58
C THR A 291 -8.28 -2.55 -25.37
N ALA A 292 -7.05 -2.09 -25.56
CA ALA A 292 -6.25 -1.49 -24.50
C ALA A 292 -6.89 -0.20 -23.94
N LEU A 293 -7.41 0.67 -24.80
CA LEU A 293 -8.08 1.90 -24.39
C LEU A 293 -9.41 1.62 -23.70
N VAL A 294 -10.20 0.65 -24.20
CA VAL A 294 -11.43 0.20 -23.54
C VAL A 294 -11.12 -0.36 -22.15
N LEU A 295 -10.09 -1.21 -22.03
CA LEU A 295 -9.64 -1.75 -20.74
C LEU A 295 -9.21 -0.64 -19.79
N ALA A 296 -8.42 0.33 -20.28
CA ALA A 296 -7.96 1.45 -19.48
C ALA A 296 -9.14 2.32 -18.99
N LEU A 297 -10.05 2.69 -19.88
CA LEU A 297 -11.23 3.48 -19.54
C LEU A 297 -12.14 2.72 -18.57
N PHE A 298 -12.42 1.45 -18.86
CA PHE A 298 -13.26 0.60 -18.01
C PHE A 298 -12.62 0.48 -16.61
N THR A 299 -11.30 0.25 -16.51
CA THR A 299 -10.60 0.17 -15.23
C THR A 299 -10.84 1.43 -14.40
N VAL A 300 -10.64 2.61 -14.96
CA VAL A 300 -10.88 3.87 -14.25
C VAL A 300 -12.32 4.00 -13.80
N VAL A 301 -13.29 3.83 -14.71
CA VAL A 301 -14.72 3.99 -14.42
C VAL A 301 -15.20 2.97 -13.38
N SER A 302 -14.82 1.71 -13.54
CA SER A 302 -15.22 0.64 -12.62
C SER A 302 -14.74 0.89 -11.18
N ARG A 303 -13.59 1.52 -10.97
CA ARG A 303 -13.10 1.86 -9.62
C ARG A 303 -14.02 2.84 -8.91
N PHE A 304 -14.49 3.87 -9.62
CA PHE A 304 -15.45 4.80 -9.03
C PHE A 304 -16.81 4.16 -8.77
N LEU A 305 -17.24 3.22 -9.61
CA LEU A 305 -18.51 2.52 -9.43
C LEU A 305 -18.48 1.45 -8.32
N THR A 306 -17.34 0.78 -8.12
CA THR A 306 -17.26 -0.36 -7.21
C THR A 306 -16.59 -0.04 -5.87
N THR A 307 -15.82 1.03 -5.77
CA THR A 307 -15.09 1.42 -4.53
C THR A 307 -15.77 2.58 -3.81
N MET A 308 -16.16 3.63 -4.53
CA MET A 308 -16.70 4.84 -3.91
C MET A 308 -18.07 4.64 -3.24
N PRO A 309 -19.09 3.99 -3.89
CA PRO A 309 -20.41 3.83 -3.29
C PRO A 309 -20.42 3.02 -1.99
N PRO A 310 -19.75 1.85 -1.88
CA PRO A 310 -19.75 1.10 -0.62
C PRO A 310 -19.05 1.86 0.50
N LEU A 311 -17.95 2.56 0.24
CA LEU A 311 -17.27 3.39 1.24
C LEU A 311 -18.17 4.53 1.71
N TYR A 312 -18.85 5.21 0.77
CA TYR A 312 -19.76 6.29 1.11
C TYR A 312 -20.98 5.78 1.92
N ALA A 313 -21.56 4.65 1.53
CA ALA A 313 -22.67 4.02 2.25
C ALA A 313 -22.29 3.59 3.69
N MET A 314 -21.02 3.25 3.91
CA MET A 314 -20.48 2.95 5.23
C MET A 314 -20.03 4.19 6.02
N GLY A 315 -20.41 5.39 5.59
CA GLY A 315 -20.21 6.62 6.35
C GLY A 315 -18.78 7.17 6.33
N GLN A 316 -17.94 6.81 5.32
CA GLN A 316 -16.56 7.30 5.26
C GLN A 316 -16.44 8.74 4.70
N GLY A 317 -17.56 9.32 4.24
CA GLY A 317 -17.58 10.64 3.62
C GLY A 317 -17.08 10.66 2.17
N ILE A 318 -17.28 11.78 1.47
CA ILE A 318 -17.01 11.88 0.03
C ILE A 318 -15.51 11.73 -0.26
N ARG A 319 -14.67 12.50 0.44
CA ARG A 319 -13.21 12.53 0.17
C ARG A 319 -12.54 11.19 0.46
N ALA A 320 -12.88 10.57 1.62
CA ALA A 320 -12.32 9.28 2.01
C ALA A 320 -12.84 8.11 1.16
N SER A 321 -13.93 8.30 0.41
CA SER A 321 -14.44 7.35 -0.58
C SER A 321 -13.85 7.59 -1.97
N PHE A 322 -13.66 8.85 -2.37
CA PHE A 322 -13.13 9.23 -3.67
C PHE A 322 -11.64 8.91 -3.84
N LEU A 323 -10.81 9.22 -2.83
CA LEU A 323 -9.36 9.04 -2.92
C LEU A 323 -8.93 7.57 -3.10
N PRO A 324 -9.49 6.56 -2.39
CA PRO A 324 -9.19 5.17 -2.68
C PRO A 324 -9.59 4.73 -4.09
N ALA A 325 -10.75 5.19 -4.60
CA ALA A 325 -11.17 4.90 -5.97
C ALA A 325 -10.17 5.45 -7.00
N LEU A 326 -9.69 6.69 -6.79
CA LEU A 326 -8.65 7.30 -7.64
C LEU A 326 -7.31 6.58 -7.53
N ASN A 327 -6.88 6.22 -6.32
CA ASN A 327 -5.62 5.52 -6.10
C ASN A 327 -5.60 4.14 -6.78
N LEU A 328 -6.73 3.43 -6.74
CA LEU A 328 -6.87 2.10 -7.33
C LEU A 328 -7.13 2.13 -8.84
N ALA A 329 -7.28 3.30 -9.49
CA ALA A 329 -7.66 3.43 -10.90
C ALA A 329 -6.49 3.12 -11.87
N GLN A 330 -5.97 1.91 -11.78
CA GLN A 330 -4.89 1.40 -12.63
C GLN A 330 -4.95 -0.13 -12.72
N VAL A 331 -4.27 -0.70 -13.71
CA VAL A 331 -4.07 -2.14 -13.86
C VAL A 331 -2.85 -2.56 -13.03
N SER A 332 -2.88 -3.77 -12.50
CA SER A 332 -1.77 -4.35 -11.72
C SER A 332 -0.70 -4.96 -12.61
N GLU A 333 0.54 -4.98 -12.12
CA GLU A 333 1.60 -5.84 -12.64
C GLU A 333 1.20 -7.33 -12.57
N PHE A 334 0.39 -7.71 -11.59
CA PHE A 334 -0.16 -9.07 -11.50
C PHE A 334 -1.15 -9.40 -12.61
N SER A 335 -1.80 -8.40 -13.19
CA SER A 335 -2.63 -8.60 -14.38
C SER A 335 -1.79 -9.05 -15.57
N LEU A 336 -0.55 -8.55 -15.72
CA LEU A 336 0.37 -8.99 -16.76
C LEU A 336 0.83 -10.43 -16.53
N VAL A 337 1.12 -10.80 -15.28
CA VAL A 337 1.43 -12.18 -14.87
C VAL A 337 0.27 -13.10 -15.19
N LEU A 338 -0.94 -12.70 -14.78
CA LEU A 338 -2.17 -13.45 -15.02
C LEU A 338 -2.42 -13.69 -16.51
N MET A 339 -2.22 -12.66 -17.34
CA MET A 339 -2.34 -12.75 -18.80
C MET A 339 -1.27 -13.66 -19.41
N GLN A 340 -0.04 -13.60 -18.92
CA GLN A 340 1.03 -14.47 -19.40
C GLN A 340 0.75 -15.94 -19.07
N LEU A 341 0.32 -16.25 -17.84
CA LEU A 341 -0.08 -17.60 -17.44
C LEU A 341 -1.32 -18.08 -18.19
N GLY A 342 -2.30 -17.19 -18.42
CA GLY A 342 -3.48 -17.49 -19.22
C GLY A 342 -3.14 -17.78 -20.67
N PHE A 343 -2.20 -17.04 -21.26
CA PHE A 343 -1.70 -17.28 -22.60
C PHE A 343 -0.97 -18.63 -22.71
N THR A 344 -0.06 -18.92 -21.78
CA THR A 344 0.65 -20.20 -21.74
C THR A 344 -0.30 -21.40 -21.55
N ALA A 345 -1.39 -21.22 -20.81
CA ALA A 345 -2.44 -22.24 -20.63
C ALA A 345 -3.44 -22.33 -21.81
N GLY A 346 -3.31 -21.49 -22.83
CA GLY A 346 -4.22 -21.43 -23.96
C GLY A 346 -5.59 -20.83 -23.64
N HIS A 347 -5.72 -20.12 -22.52
CA HIS A 347 -6.96 -19.47 -22.09
C HIS A 347 -7.15 -18.07 -22.67
N VAL A 348 -6.08 -17.42 -23.07
CA VAL A 348 -6.06 -16.03 -23.51
C VAL A 348 -5.39 -15.93 -24.87
N THR A 349 -5.94 -15.11 -25.75
CA THR A 349 -5.35 -14.82 -27.06
C THR A 349 -4.12 -13.91 -26.91
N VAL A 350 -3.26 -13.89 -27.91
CA VAL A 350 -2.08 -13.02 -27.94
C VAL A 350 -2.50 -11.55 -27.98
N GLU A 351 -3.61 -11.23 -28.67
CA GLU A 351 -4.17 -9.90 -28.79
C GLU A 351 -4.59 -9.36 -27.41
N THR A 352 -5.32 -10.14 -26.63
CA THR A 352 -5.77 -9.78 -25.27
C THR A 352 -4.60 -9.58 -24.31
N LYS A 353 -3.60 -10.46 -24.36
CA LYS A 353 -2.36 -10.32 -23.59
C LYS A 353 -1.65 -8.99 -23.91
N ASN A 354 -1.48 -8.69 -25.20
CA ASN A 354 -0.81 -7.48 -25.64
C ASN A 354 -1.62 -6.22 -25.30
N ALA A 355 -2.95 -6.24 -25.48
CA ALA A 355 -3.83 -5.13 -25.11
C ALA A 355 -3.70 -4.80 -23.61
N THR A 356 -3.61 -5.82 -22.75
CA THR A 356 -3.41 -5.60 -21.31
C THR A 356 -2.07 -4.95 -21.00
N SER A 357 -1.00 -5.32 -21.73
CA SER A 357 0.32 -4.69 -21.59
C SER A 357 0.30 -3.21 -21.97
N PHE A 358 -0.37 -2.85 -23.07
CA PHE A 358 -0.55 -1.44 -23.46
C PHE A 358 -1.43 -0.66 -22.46
N ALA A 359 -2.53 -1.26 -21.98
CA ALA A 359 -3.38 -0.64 -20.98
C ALA A 359 -2.60 -0.39 -19.68
N PHE A 360 -1.76 -1.34 -19.25
CA PHE A 360 -0.88 -1.16 -18.09
C PHE A 360 0.05 0.05 -18.28
N VAL A 361 0.74 0.15 -19.42
CA VAL A 361 1.65 1.28 -19.71
C VAL A 361 0.89 2.61 -19.64
N ILE A 362 -0.26 2.71 -20.31
CA ILE A 362 -1.09 3.92 -20.31
C ILE A 362 -1.51 4.30 -18.90
N LEU A 363 -2.05 3.35 -18.16
CA LEU A 363 -2.57 3.60 -16.81
C LEU A 363 -1.46 3.83 -15.78
N ALA A 364 -0.29 3.20 -15.91
CA ALA A 364 0.84 3.45 -15.03
C ALA A 364 1.28 4.92 -15.06
N VAL A 365 1.33 5.52 -16.27
CA VAL A 365 1.64 6.94 -16.43
C VAL A 365 0.52 7.83 -15.90
N LEU A 366 -0.71 7.59 -16.34
CA LEU A 366 -1.87 8.42 -15.98
C LEU A 366 -2.18 8.36 -14.48
N SER A 367 -2.12 7.17 -13.87
CA SER A 367 -2.42 7.01 -12.44
C SER A 367 -1.34 7.63 -11.55
N THR A 368 -0.07 7.50 -11.91
CA THR A 368 1.02 8.16 -11.18
C THR A 368 0.80 9.68 -11.14
N PHE A 369 0.44 10.27 -12.28
CA PHE A 369 0.06 11.69 -12.34
C PHE A 369 -1.19 12.00 -11.51
N ALA A 370 -2.24 11.18 -11.62
CA ALA A 370 -3.50 11.37 -10.91
C ALA A 370 -3.33 11.26 -9.38
N ILE A 371 -2.60 10.25 -8.89
CA ILE A 371 -2.34 10.06 -7.46
C ILE A 371 -1.47 11.20 -6.92
N THR A 372 -0.42 11.60 -7.64
CA THR A 372 0.45 12.72 -7.24
C THR A 372 -0.35 14.01 -7.11
N ASN A 373 -1.29 14.27 -8.02
CA ASN A 373 -2.14 15.46 -8.03
C ASN A 373 -3.53 15.23 -7.39
N SER A 374 -3.72 14.16 -6.64
CA SER A 374 -5.02 13.73 -6.10
C SER A 374 -5.76 14.84 -5.33
N ASN A 375 -5.05 15.69 -4.59
CA ASN A 375 -5.62 16.83 -3.89
C ASN A 375 -6.18 17.91 -4.83
N ARG A 376 -5.54 18.13 -5.98
CA ARG A 376 -6.04 19.08 -7.00
C ARG A 376 -7.26 18.53 -7.74
N ILE A 377 -7.28 17.22 -7.98
CA ILE A 377 -8.37 16.52 -8.68
C ILE A 377 -9.58 16.36 -7.75
N SER A 378 -9.37 15.98 -6.48
CA SER A 378 -10.47 15.71 -5.55
C SER A 378 -11.23 16.99 -5.14
N ARG A 379 -10.55 18.14 -4.99
CA ARG A 379 -11.19 19.39 -4.54
C ARG A 379 -12.40 19.81 -5.37
N PRO A 380 -12.31 19.95 -6.72
CA PRO A 380 -13.48 20.32 -7.54
C PRO A 380 -14.55 19.22 -7.54
N THR A 381 -14.15 17.95 -7.55
CA THR A 381 -15.09 16.81 -7.54
C THR A 381 -15.87 16.75 -6.24
N VAL A 382 -15.19 16.84 -5.08
CA VAL A 382 -15.85 16.87 -3.77
C VAL A 382 -16.80 18.07 -3.66
N ARG A 383 -16.39 19.25 -4.15
CA ARG A 383 -17.25 20.45 -4.16
C ARG A 383 -18.50 20.25 -5.02
N LEU A 384 -18.37 19.61 -6.18
CA LEU A 384 -19.51 19.28 -7.05
C LEU A 384 -20.45 18.29 -6.37
N LEU A 385 -19.91 17.23 -5.77
CA LEU A 385 -20.71 16.21 -5.08
C LEU A 385 -21.42 16.76 -3.83
N LYS A 386 -20.77 17.66 -3.08
CA LYS A 386 -21.42 18.41 -1.98
C LYS A 386 -22.60 19.27 -2.50
N ARG A 387 -22.47 19.92 -3.66
CA ARG A 387 -23.58 20.67 -4.29
C ARG A 387 -24.75 19.79 -4.72
N LEU A 388 -24.49 18.52 -5.02
CA LEU A 388 -25.50 17.52 -5.33
C LEU A 388 -26.15 16.89 -4.07
N GLY A 389 -25.84 17.41 -2.85
CA GLY A 389 -26.45 16.97 -1.60
C GLY A 389 -25.75 15.81 -0.89
N LEU A 390 -24.61 15.35 -1.40
CA LEU A 390 -23.83 14.31 -0.71
C LEU A 390 -23.10 14.92 0.49
N ARG A 391 -23.09 14.19 1.63
CA ARG A 391 -22.46 14.62 2.88
C ARG A 391 -21.01 14.18 2.95
N ASP A 392 -20.12 15.02 3.49
CA ASP A 392 -18.74 14.67 3.80
C ASP A 392 -18.55 14.52 5.31
N LEU A 393 -17.45 13.87 5.75
CA LEU A 393 -17.14 13.70 7.18
C LEU A 393 -17.03 15.03 7.93
N ASP A 394 -16.63 16.09 7.25
CA ASP A 394 -16.55 17.44 7.83
C ASP A 394 -17.88 17.98 8.40
N GLN A 395 -19.04 17.34 8.06
CA GLN A 395 -20.37 17.72 8.56
C GLN A 395 -20.87 16.82 9.69
N ALA A 396 -20.19 15.71 9.98
CA ALA A 396 -20.64 14.74 10.98
C ALA A 396 -20.16 15.08 12.41
N THR A 397 -19.35 16.11 12.57
CA THR A 397 -18.79 16.51 13.87
C THR A 397 -19.12 17.95 14.27
N GLU A 398 -20.25 18.48 13.79
CA GLU A 398 -20.94 19.57 14.47
C GLU A 398 -21.80 18.95 15.56
N ALA A 399 -21.20 18.60 16.67
CA ALA A 399 -21.96 18.39 17.88
C ALA A 399 -21.05 18.49 19.10
N GLY A 400 -20.89 19.62 19.52
CA GLY A 400 -20.64 20.01 20.86
C GLY A 400 -21.28 21.37 21.00
N GLU A 401 -22.56 21.43 21.33
CA GLU A 401 -23.15 22.60 21.96
C GLU A 401 -22.46 22.80 23.31
N GLY A 402 -21.23 23.30 23.27
CA GLY A 402 -20.42 23.65 24.42
C GLY A 402 -19.77 25.01 24.18
N PRO A 403 -19.31 25.68 25.23
CA PRO A 403 -18.57 26.94 25.08
C PRO A 403 -17.37 26.74 24.15
N PRO A 404 -16.92 27.76 23.42
CA PRO A 404 -15.80 27.65 22.48
C PRO A 404 -14.57 27.07 23.19
N ALA A 405 -13.82 26.22 22.46
CA ALA A 405 -12.64 25.58 23.01
C ALA A 405 -11.56 26.64 23.31
N ARG A 406 -11.09 26.66 24.56
CA ARG A 406 -10.01 27.58 24.96
C ARG A 406 -8.66 27.09 24.45
N ILE A 407 -8.44 25.78 24.47
CA ILE A 407 -7.18 25.13 24.04
C ILE A 407 -7.47 24.22 22.86
N MET A 408 -6.74 24.38 21.76
CA MET A 408 -6.82 23.48 20.61
C MET A 408 -5.51 22.75 20.39
N LEU A 409 -5.58 21.39 20.39
CA LEU A 409 -4.48 20.53 19.98
C LEU A 409 -4.61 20.25 18.48
N LEU A 410 -3.63 20.66 17.71
CA LEU A 410 -3.59 20.54 16.26
C LEU A 410 -2.73 19.34 15.87
N GLY A 411 -3.40 18.26 15.44
CA GLY A 411 -2.83 16.95 15.26
C GLY A 411 -2.64 16.20 16.58
N PHE A 412 -2.93 14.89 16.55
CA PHE A 412 -2.83 14.04 17.73
C PHE A 412 -1.85 12.91 17.46
N PHE A 413 -0.70 12.98 18.11
CA PHE A 413 0.34 11.97 18.02
C PHE A 413 0.84 11.61 19.43
N ARG A 414 1.90 10.82 19.54
CA ARG A 414 2.41 10.28 20.81
C ARG A 414 2.53 11.34 21.92
N THR A 415 3.09 12.51 21.62
CA THR A 415 3.21 13.59 22.61
C THR A 415 1.85 14.09 23.10
N ALA A 416 0.86 14.22 22.19
CA ALA A 416 -0.49 14.60 22.59
C ALA A 416 -1.19 13.49 23.37
N SER A 417 -0.97 12.20 22.98
CA SER A 417 -1.48 11.04 23.70
C SER A 417 -0.95 11.01 25.13
N SER A 418 0.36 11.20 25.27
CA SER A 418 1.02 11.28 26.58
C SER A 418 0.53 12.47 27.41
N LEU A 419 0.29 13.63 26.79
CA LEU A 419 -0.26 14.81 27.47
C LEU A 419 -1.65 14.53 28.04
N ILE A 420 -2.55 13.95 27.23
CA ILE A 420 -3.91 13.62 27.70
C ILE A 420 -3.85 12.59 28.84
N ALA A 421 -3.05 11.52 28.72
CA ALA A 421 -2.89 10.53 29.78
C ALA A 421 -2.33 11.15 31.08
N GLU A 422 -1.44 12.14 30.98
CA GLU A 422 -0.91 12.86 32.14
C GLU A 422 -1.98 13.70 32.83
N LEU A 423 -2.78 14.44 32.04
CA LEU A 423 -3.88 15.25 32.58
C LEU A 423 -4.97 14.36 33.24
N GLU A 424 -5.25 13.18 32.69
CA GLU A 424 -6.15 12.20 33.28
C GLU A 424 -5.60 11.65 34.60
N ARG A 425 -4.32 11.32 34.65
CA ARG A 425 -3.63 10.82 35.84
C ARG A 425 -3.65 11.85 36.98
N GLU A 426 -3.36 13.10 36.66
CA GLU A 426 -3.37 14.22 37.62
C GLU A 426 -4.78 14.72 37.94
N LYS A 427 -5.81 14.14 37.27
CA LYS A 427 -7.23 14.53 37.44
C LYS A 427 -7.50 15.99 37.15
N ASP A 428 -6.73 16.58 36.22
CA ASP A 428 -6.92 17.98 35.79
C ASP A 428 -8.12 18.09 34.83
N ARG A 429 -9.31 17.93 35.41
CA ARG A 429 -10.57 18.01 34.66
C ARG A 429 -10.78 19.36 34.02
N HIS A 430 -10.28 20.42 34.65
CA HIS A 430 -10.43 21.77 34.14
C HIS A 430 -9.73 21.94 32.78
N LEU A 431 -8.49 21.46 32.63
CA LEU A 431 -7.79 21.50 31.35
C LEU A 431 -8.43 20.54 30.33
N LEU A 432 -8.78 19.29 30.73
CA LEU A 432 -9.40 18.31 29.83
C LEU A 432 -10.72 18.81 29.22
N GLU A 433 -11.57 19.51 29.99
CA GLU A 433 -12.84 20.06 29.50
C GLU A 433 -12.65 21.26 28.56
N THR A 434 -11.52 21.95 28.64
CA THR A 434 -11.21 23.11 27.78
C THR A 434 -10.51 22.72 26.48
N ILE A 435 -9.99 21.48 26.38
CA ILE A 435 -9.26 20.98 25.20
C ILE A 435 -10.22 20.52 24.11
N LYS A 436 -9.90 20.90 22.88
CA LYS A 436 -10.47 20.32 21.63
C LYS A 436 -9.33 19.85 20.73
N VAL A 437 -9.45 18.61 20.23
CA VAL A 437 -8.45 18.02 19.35
C VAL A 437 -8.92 18.05 17.91
N VAL A 438 -8.08 18.55 17.00
CA VAL A 438 -8.30 18.50 15.54
C VAL A 438 -7.34 17.48 14.96
N ASP A 439 -7.87 16.36 14.44
CA ASP A 439 -7.07 15.31 13.80
C ASP A 439 -7.84 14.65 12.65
N PHE A 440 -7.11 14.07 11.71
CA PHE A 440 -7.71 13.36 10.58
C PHE A 440 -7.83 11.84 10.80
N ASN A 441 -7.34 11.31 11.92
CA ASN A 441 -7.37 9.89 12.21
C ASN A 441 -8.64 9.49 12.98
N PRO A 442 -9.60 8.78 12.37
CA PRO A 442 -10.87 8.45 13.01
C PRO A 442 -10.72 7.49 14.21
N VAL A 443 -9.64 6.70 14.28
CA VAL A 443 -9.38 5.82 15.43
C VAL A 443 -9.02 6.66 16.66
N VAL A 444 -8.16 7.66 16.46
CA VAL A 444 -7.80 8.63 17.50
C VAL A 444 -9.03 9.39 17.98
N LEU A 445 -9.83 9.91 17.04
CA LEU A 445 -11.03 10.68 17.39
C LEU A 445 -12.02 9.86 18.17
N ARG A 446 -12.23 8.59 17.82
CA ARG A 446 -13.11 7.68 18.58
C ARG A 446 -12.59 7.45 20.00
N GLY A 447 -11.30 7.10 20.15
CA GLY A 447 -10.70 6.88 21.46
C GLY A 447 -10.75 8.12 22.38
N LEU A 448 -10.61 9.32 21.80
CA LEU A 448 -10.75 10.58 22.52
C LEU A 448 -12.22 10.87 22.89
N THR A 449 -13.17 10.60 22.00
CA THR A 449 -14.60 10.77 22.26
C THR A 449 -15.09 9.85 23.38
N GLU A 450 -14.62 8.59 23.39
CA GLU A 450 -14.92 7.62 24.45
C GLU A 450 -14.42 8.10 25.84
N ARG A 451 -13.37 8.94 25.86
CA ARG A 451 -12.82 9.58 27.07
C ARG A 451 -13.48 10.93 27.40
N GLY A 452 -14.48 11.36 26.62
CA GLY A 452 -15.19 12.61 26.82
C GLY A 452 -14.44 13.87 26.35
N ILE A 453 -13.36 13.71 25.57
CA ILE A 453 -12.58 14.82 25.03
C ILE A 453 -13.25 15.31 23.74
N ARG A 454 -13.36 16.62 23.57
CA ARG A 454 -13.94 17.21 22.38
C ARG A 454 -13.02 17.02 21.19
N VAL A 455 -13.56 16.55 20.09
CA VAL A 455 -12.81 16.26 18.89
C VAL A 455 -13.42 16.91 17.65
N GLN A 456 -12.60 17.14 16.66
CA GLN A 456 -13.02 17.57 15.33
C GLN A 456 -12.19 16.84 14.28
N TYR A 457 -12.87 16.24 13.32
CA TYR A 457 -12.19 15.67 12.16
C TYR A 457 -11.69 16.78 11.25
N GLY A 458 -10.41 16.74 10.88
CA GLY A 458 -9.84 17.68 9.93
C GLY A 458 -8.34 17.51 9.72
N ASP A 459 -7.90 17.85 8.52
CA ASP A 459 -6.49 17.84 8.15
C ASP A 459 -5.88 19.23 8.42
N ILE A 460 -5.07 19.34 9.46
CA ILE A 460 -4.42 20.59 9.90
C ILE A 460 -3.47 21.20 8.86
N SER A 461 -3.09 20.45 7.81
CA SER A 461 -2.32 20.99 6.70
C SER A 461 -3.14 21.90 5.78
N GLN A 462 -4.46 21.86 5.88
CA GLN A 462 -5.39 22.60 5.04
C GLN A 462 -5.90 23.84 5.75
N ARG A 463 -5.66 25.02 5.13
CA ARG A 463 -6.12 26.30 5.67
C ARG A 463 -7.65 26.35 5.87
N GLU A 464 -8.41 25.71 4.98
CA GLU A 464 -9.88 25.64 5.09
C GLU A 464 -10.32 24.91 6.37
N THR A 465 -9.68 23.79 6.72
CA THR A 465 -9.91 23.09 7.99
C THR A 465 -9.63 23.99 9.19
N LEU A 466 -8.50 24.69 9.15
CA LEU A 466 -8.11 25.58 10.24
C LEU A 466 -9.11 26.74 10.44
N VAL A 467 -9.63 27.32 9.36
CA VAL A 467 -10.62 28.41 9.43
C VAL A 467 -11.96 27.93 10.00
N HIS A 468 -12.36 26.68 9.72
CA HIS A 468 -13.64 26.12 10.17
C HIS A 468 -13.55 25.43 11.55
N SER A 469 -12.37 25.34 12.17
CA SER A 469 -12.15 24.61 13.42
C SER A 469 -12.11 25.48 14.68
N GLU A 470 -12.79 26.62 14.70
CA GLU A 470 -12.88 27.53 15.85
C GLU A 470 -11.53 28.15 16.29
N ILE A 471 -10.48 28.01 15.48
CA ILE A 471 -9.13 28.56 15.78
C ILE A 471 -9.17 30.07 16.06
N ALA A 472 -10.06 30.80 15.38
CA ALA A 472 -10.20 32.24 15.57
C ALA A 472 -10.65 32.62 16.99
N GLN A 473 -11.25 31.71 17.76
CA GLN A 473 -11.79 31.92 19.10
C GLN A 473 -10.93 31.29 20.21
N ALA A 474 -9.98 30.43 19.84
CA ALA A 474 -9.13 29.74 20.80
C ALA A 474 -8.11 30.70 21.46
N GLU A 475 -7.86 30.51 22.75
CA GLU A 475 -6.84 31.26 23.51
C GLU A 475 -5.45 30.67 23.28
N VAL A 476 -5.35 29.32 23.21
CA VAL A 476 -4.10 28.57 23.05
C VAL A 476 -4.20 27.59 21.91
N LEU A 477 -3.23 27.61 21.03
CA LEU A 477 -3.09 26.70 19.88
C LEU A 477 -1.80 25.89 20.05
N VAL A 478 -1.89 24.57 20.08
CA VAL A 478 -0.74 23.70 20.30
C VAL A 478 -0.57 22.75 19.13
N SER A 479 0.56 22.82 18.41
CA SER A 479 0.96 21.81 17.45
C SER A 479 1.84 20.78 18.13
N THR A 480 1.38 19.54 18.21
CA THR A 480 2.12 18.43 18.85
C THR A 480 2.77 17.47 17.86
N VAL A 481 2.56 17.70 16.57
CA VAL A 481 3.03 16.80 15.50
C VAL A 481 4.39 17.25 14.98
N PRO A 482 5.41 16.37 14.94
CA PRO A 482 6.71 16.71 14.38
C PRO A 482 6.63 16.89 12.85
N ASP A 483 7.54 17.67 12.27
CA ASP A 483 7.54 18.05 10.84
C ASP A 483 7.58 16.85 9.90
N TYR A 484 8.26 15.77 10.27
CA TYR A 484 8.32 14.56 9.43
C TYR A 484 6.97 13.83 9.31
N LEU A 485 6.00 14.11 10.18
CA LEU A 485 4.64 13.59 10.11
C LEU A 485 3.66 14.58 9.47
N LEU A 486 3.98 15.86 9.43
CA LEU A 486 3.14 16.86 8.77
C LEU A 486 3.22 16.73 7.25
N LYS A 487 2.07 16.60 6.61
CA LYS A 487 1.95 16.36 5.16
C LYS A 487 1.65 17.64 4.42
N GLY A 488 2.57 18.04 3.53
CA GLY A 488 2.39 19.23 2.69
C GLY A 488 2.46 20.56 3.42
N VAL A 489 2.77 20.55 4.71
CA VAL A 489 2.98 21.74 5.55
C VAL A 489 4.11 21.44 6.54
N SER A 490 4.92 22.45 6.88
CA SER A 490 5.83 22.41 8.03
C SER A 490 5.20 23.11 9.23
N ASN A 491 5.70 22.85 10.44
CA ASN A 491 5.28 23.59 11.63
C ASN A 491 5.48 25.09 11.44
N GLU A 492 6.56 25.53 10.79
CA GLU A 492 6.77 26.94 10.45
C GLU A 492 5.61 27.52 9.63
N LYS A 493 5.20 26.83 8.57
CA LYS A 493 4.08 27.28 7.73
C LYS A 493 2.74 27.18 8.46
N LEU A 494 2.55 26.16 9.29
CA LEU A 494 1.36 26.01 10.13
C LEU A 494 1.25 27.17 11.12
N VAL A 495 2.32 27.51 11.85
CA VAL A 495 2.38 28.65 12.77
C VAL A 495 2.03 29.96 12.06
N ARG A 496 2.60 30.22 10.88
CA ARG A 496 2.25 31.43 10.08
C ARG A 496 0.77 31.46 9.71
N GLN A 497 0.18 30.32 9.36
CA GLN A 497 -1.26 30.23 9.05
C GLN A 497 -2.11 30.49 10.31
N LEU A 498 -1.76 29.86 11.43
CA LEU A 498 -2.45 30.06 12.70
C LEU A 498 -2.41 31.53 13.15
N ARG A 499 -1.25 32.13 13.10
CA ARG A 499 -1.08 33.55 13.44
C ARG A 499 -1.88 34.47 12.52
N SER A 500 -2.01 34.10 11.22
CA SER A 500 -2.85 34.86 10.28
C SER A 500 -4.36 34.71 10.54
N ILE A 501 -4.80 33.60 11.14
CA ILE A 501 -6.22 33.34 11.47
C ILE A 501 -6.56 33.95 12.84
N ASN A 502 -5.69 33.72 13.83
CA ASN A 502 -5.85 34.25 15.18
C ASN A 502 -4.58 34.99 15.64
N PRO A 503 -4.52 36.32 15.44
CA PRO A 503 -3.36 37.11 15.84
C PRO A 503 -3.11 37.18 17.36
N LYS A 504 -4.13 36.87 18.18
CA LYS A 504 -4.08 37.01 19.63
C LYS A 504 -3.80 35.72 20.39
N ALA A 505 -3.97 34.57 19.75
CA ALA A 505 -3.79 33.28 20.40
C ALA A 505 -2.32 33.04 20.82
N THR A 506 -2.12 32.39 21.93
CA THR A 506 -0.83 31.83 22.32
C THR A 506 -0.55 30.58 21.49
N ILE A 507 0.52 30.60 20.68
CA ILE A 507 0.88 29.46 19.79
C ILE A 507 2.08 28.72 20.36
N ILE A 508 1.87 27.45 20.69
CA ILE A 508 2.91 26.53 21.14
C ILE A 508 3.23 25.57 19.98
N ALA A 509 4.48 25.56 19.54
CA ALA A 509 4.88 24.75 18.38
C ALA A 509 5.91 23.67 18.78
N HIS A 510 5.84 22.52 18.10
CA HIS A 510 6.82 21.45 18.22
C HIS A 510 8.01 21.69 17.29
N ALA A 511 9.23 21.49 17.81
CA ALA A 511 10.44 21.42 17.02
C ALA A 511 11.20 20.13 17.26
N GLU A 512 11.61 19.46 16.19
CA GLU A 512 12.48 18.28 16.24
C GLU A 512 13.96 18.67 16.20
N VAL A 513 14.28 19.66 15.38
CA VAL A 513 15.65 20.14 15.13
C VAL A 513 15.85 21.49 15.80
N LEU A 514 17.01 21.69 16.47
CA LEU A 514 17.31 22.96 17.16
C LEU A 514 17.33 24.17 16.22
N GLY A 515 17.76 23.96 14.96
CA GLY A 515 17.77 25.02 13.95
C GLY A 515 16.38 25.53 13.53
N ASP A 516 15.30 24.82 13.89
CA ASP A 516 13.93 25.25 13.58
C ASP A 516 13.35 26.17 14.65
N ILE A 517 13.95 26.25 15.84
CA ILE A 517 13.44 27.03 16.96
C ILE A 517 13.32 28.52 16.59
N GLU A 518 14.40 29.12 16.08
CA GLU A 518 14.40 30.54 15.67
C GLU A 518 13.41 30.80 14.52
N ARG A 519 13.30 29.85 13.57
CA ARG A 519 12.35 29.95 12.46
C ARG A 519 10.90 29.90 12.93
N LEU A 520 10.60 29.08 13.93
CA LEU A 520 9.26 29.00 14.53
C LEU A 520 8.90 30.26 15.31
N TYR A 521 9.83 30.82 16.08
CA TYR A 521 9.62 32.10 16.73
C TYR A 521 9.43 33.22 15.70
N ALA A 522 10.26 33.27 14.66
CA ALA A 522 10.10 34.25 13.57
C ALA A 522 8.78 34.07 12.78
N ALA A 523 8.23 32.83 12.73
CA ALA A 523 6.93 32.55 12.15
C ALA A 523 5.75 33.01 13.02
N GLY A 524 5.99 33.34 14.31
CA GLY A 524 4.99 33.83 15.25
C GLY A 524 4.57 32.84 16.33
N ALA A 525 5.36 31.81 16.63
CA ALA A 525 5.17 30.97 17.82
C ALA A 525 5.52 31.78 19.08
N ASP A 526 4.76 31.58 20.15
CA ASP A 526 5.04 32.19 21.47
C ASP A 526 5.93 31.28 22.32
N HIS A 527 5.82 29.96 22.10
CA HIS A 527 6.68 28.98 22.73
C HIS A 527 6.99 27.84 21.77
N VAL A 528 8.22 27.34 21.83
CA VAL A 528 8.67 26.18 21.06
C VAL A 528 9.16 25.10 22.01
N PHE A 529 8.48 23.95 22.05
CA PHE A 529 8.94 22.83 22.84
C PHE A 529 9.70 21.82 21.98
N VAL A 530 10.78 21.27 22.56
CA VAL A 530 11.68 20.34 21.89
C VAL A 530 11.77 19.06 22.72
N PRO A 531 11.01 18.00 22.40
CA PRO A 531 10.94 16.79 23.22
C PRO A 531 12.30 16.16 23.54
N ARG A 532 13.23 16.17 22.60
CA ARG A 532 14.59 15.61 22.80
C ARG A 532 15.40 16.34 23.87
N LEU A 533 15.19 17.65 24.09
CA LEU A 533 15.87 18.38 25.16
C LEU A 533 15.30 17.99 26.52
N ILE A 534 13.99 17.80 26.59
CA ILE A 534 13.31 17.32 27.80
C ILE A 534 13.79 15.89 28.12
N ALA A 535 13.82 15.01 27.11
CA ALA A 535 14.32 13.65 27.25
C ALA A 535 15.80 13.62 27.68
N ALA A 536 16.65 14.48 27.13
CA ALA A 536 18.05 14.59 27.53
C ALA A 536 18.22 15.05 29.00
N SER A 537 17.37 15.98 29.46
CA SER A 537 17.35 16.41 30.85
C SER A 537 16.96 15.27 31.80
N GLU A 538 15.96 14.48 31.42
CA GLU A 538 15.55 13.30 32.20
C GLU A 538 16.62 12.20 32.18
N LEU A 539 17.22 11.92 31.02
CA LEU A 539 18.31 10.95 30.92
C LEU A 539 19.50 11.36 31.81
N ARG A 540 19.83 12.66 31.93
CA ARG A 540 20.84 13.14 32.86
C ARG A 540 20.49 12.78 34.32
N ARG A 541 19.22 12.94 34.73
CA ARG A 541 18.78 12.54 36.08
C ARG A 541 18.93 11.03 36.31
N VAL A 542 18.58 10.22 35.30
CA VAL A 542 18.75 8.75 35.35
C VAL A 542 20.23 8.38 35.46
N LEU A 543 21.12 9.06 34.75
CA LEU A 543 22.57 8.84 34.86
C LEU A 543 23.11 9.14 36.28
N HIS A 544 22.66 10.26 36.90
CA HIS A 544 23.04 10.53 38.29
C HIS A 544 22.48 9.49 39.28
N ALA A 545 21.23 9.00 39.04
CA ALA A 545 20.70 7.93 39.84
C ALA A 545 21.49 6.61 39.66
N ALA A 546 22.02 6.36 38.46
CA ALA A 546 22.89 5.21 38.18
C ALA A 546 24.21 5.29 38.97
N GLU A 547 24.85 6.45 38.96
CA GLU A 547 26.06 6.72 39.75
C GLU A 547 25.81 6.56 41.25
N GLY A 548 24.63 6.97 41.73
CA GLY A 548 24.23 6.85 43.13
C GLY A 548 23.71 5.47 43.54
N GLY A 549 23.56 4.51 42.61
CA GLY A 549 23.01 3.18 42.88
C GLY A 549 21.48 3.09 42.97
N PHE A 550 20.74 4.14 42.57
CA PHE A 550 19.27 4.28 42.70
C PHE A 550 18.50 3.90 41.43
N LEU A 551 19.07 3.10 40.52
CA LEU A 551 18.40 2.68 39.28
C LEU A 551 17.17 1.78 39.53
N LYS A 552 17.17 1.02 40.63
CA LYS A 552 16.07 0.14 40.97
C LYS A 552 14.83 0.95 41.35
N GLU A 553 15.02 1.98 42.16
CA GLU A 553 13.95 2.92 42.55
C GLU A 553 13.38 3.64 41.33
N LYS A 554 14.23 4.08 40.42
CA LYS A 554 13.79 4.71 39.14
C LYS A 554 13.00 3.74 38.27
N ARG A 555 13.39 2.48 38.21
CA ARG A 555 12.65 1.45 37.47
C ARG A 555 11.27 1.21 38.10
N ASP A 556 11.20 1.14 39.43
CA ASP A 556 9.97 0.90 40.17
C ASP A 556 9.01 2.10 40.01
N GLU A 557 9.53 3.35 39.99
CA GLU A 557 8.80 4.58 39.66
C GLU A 557 8.18 4.52 38.26
N VAL A 558 8.93 4.10 37.25
CA VAL A 558 8.43 3.95 35.87
C VAL A 558 7.38 2.83 35.77
N HIS A 559 7.58 1.71 36.47
CA HIS A 559 6.57 0.64 36.51
C HIS A 559 5.26 1.08 37.16
N HIS A 560 5.31 1.87 38.23
CA HIS A 560 4.14 2.44 38.87
C HIS A 560 3.40 3.38 37.92
N LEU A 561 4.15 4.26 37.24
CA LEU A 561 3.61 5.19 36.26
C LEU A 561 2.92 4.49 35.07
N LEU A 562 3.50 3.38 34.58
CA LEU A 562 2.90 2.58 33.50
C LEU A 562 1.62 1.87 33.89
N ASN A 563 1.51 1.41 35.13
CA ASN A 563 0.31 0.72 35.63
C ASN A 563 -0.89 1.67 35.82
N GLU A 564 -0.64 2.95 35.98
CA GLU A 564 -1.66 3.99 36.17
C GLU A 564 -1.99 4.76 34.88
N ARG A 565 -1.34 4.41 33.78
CA ARG A 565 -1.41 5.20 32.54
C ARG A 565 -1.93 4.38 31.38
N GLU A 566 -2.98 4.89 30.75
CA GLU A 566 -3.53 4.34 29.51
C GLU A 566 -3.48 5.40 28.41
N GLU A 567 -2.75 5.12 27.34
CA GLU A 567 -2.61 6.05 26.22
C GLU A 567 -3.57 5.72 25.08
N VAL A 568 -4.04 6.76 24.36
CA VAL A 568 -4.87 6.60 23.15
C VAL A 568 -4.04 6.03 22.00
N LEU A 569 -2.76 6.40 21.96
CA LEU A 569 -1.75 5.88 21.03
C LEU A 569 -0.59 5.33 21.86
N GLY A 570 -0.59 4.02 22.07
CA GLY A 570 0.49 3.33 22.79
C GLY A 570 1.69 2.98 21.91
#